data_bd98c70dbf224eed048c63a30d832902
#
_entry.id   bd98c70dbf224eed048c63a30d832902
#
_cell.length_a   1.000
_cell.length_b   1.000
_cell.length_c   1.000
_cell.angle_alpha   90.00
_cell.angle_beta   90.00
_cell.angle_gamma   90.00
#
_symmetry.space_group_name_H-M   'P 1'
#
loop_
_entity.id
_entity.type
_entity.pdbx_description
1 polymer ?
#
loop_
_entity_poly.entity_id
_entity_poly.type
_entity_poly.pdbx_seq_one_letter_code
_entity_poly.pdbx_strand_id
1 'polypeptide(L)'
;MTYNEILSAAKSLSETERQSLVQALSVGNQCEAAVPASSRLSSLLEKQGCCPHCGGTRYYRFGKDHGTQRFKCKDCGRTFTEYTGTWQQKLHKKGLVKAYIRLMSEQKSLDRISAALHINKKTAFDWRHKILRSLKQDEGSSFSGITESDETFFDKSDKGCRHLKRKPRKRGGESNGKGISKDKATVIVTADRKNDLNMTFCGYGRLTKAEITESLHTPLPQGTVLCSDGHVSYKGYAMDKRIEHVIIRADLGRHVKRGFFHIQHVNSLHNRLKKWLNGTSGESPRSTCRTISTGLR
;
A
#
# COMPACT_ATOMS: atom_id res chain seq x y z
N MET A 1 29.34 -15.61 1.62
CA MET A 1 29.85 -15.73 0.24
C MET A 1 29.90 -14.34 -0.37
N THR A 2 31.04 -13.94 -0.87
CA THR A 2 31.23 -12.68 -1.59
C THR A 2 30.81 -12.85 -3.06
N TYR A 3 30.56 -11.74 -3.77
CA TYR A 3 30.21 -11.76 -5.19
C TYR A 3 31.23 -12.54 -6.04
N ASN A 4 32.52 -12.40 -5.73
CA ASN A 4 33.60 -13.10 -6.45
C ASN A 4 33.61 -14.62 -6.20
N GLU A 5 33.25 -15.08 -5.01
CA GLU A 5 33.09 -16.49 -4.67
C GLU A 5 31.91 -17.12 -5.44
N ILE A 6 30.78 -16.40 -5.52
CA ILE A 6 29.60 -16.81 -6.29
C ILE A 6 29.95 -16.90 -7.79
N LEU A 7 30.68 -15.92 -8.30
CA LEU A 7 31.08 -15.87 -9.72
C LEU A 7 32.08 -16.98 -10.11
N SER A 8 32.98 -17.32 -9.20
CA SER A 8 33.92 -18.44 -9.42
C SER A 8 33.22 -19.80 -9.39
N ALA A 9 32.29 -19.97 -8.42
CA ALA A 9 31.47 -21.16 -8.34
C ALA A 9 30.55 -21.33 -9.57
N ALA A 10 29.95 -20.24 -10.07
CA ALA A 10 29.13 -20.26 -11.28
C ALA A 10 29.94 -20.59 -12.55
N LYS A 11 31.24 -20.23 -12.62
CA LYS A 11 32.13 -20.56 -13.74
C LYS A 11 32.55 -22.02 -13.75
N SER A 12 32.56 -22.71 -12.61
CA SER A 12 32.92 -24.14 -12.51
C SER A 12 31.76 -25.09 -12.84
N LEU A 13 30.52 -24.57 -13.01
CA LEU A 13 29.36 -25.37 -13.40
C LEU A 13 29.40 -25.77 -14.88
N SER A 14 28.84 -26.94 -15.18
CA SER A 14 28.61 -27.38 -16.57
C SER A 14 27.56 -26.48 -17.26
N GLU A 15 27.50 -26.52 -18.59
CA GLU A 15 26.55 -25.70 -19.36
C GLU A 15 25.08 -25.98 -18.99
N THR A 16 24.74 -27.25 -18.73
CA THR A 16 23.41 -27.68 -18.27
C THR A 16 23.06 -27.14 -16.88
N GLU A 17 24.01 -27.14 -15.95
CA GLU A 17 23.84 -26.60 -14.61
C GLU A 17 23.75 -25.07 -14.62
N ARG A 18 24.51 -24.37 -15.49
CA ARG A 18 24.36 -22.92 -15.68
C ARG A 18 23.01 -22.56 -16.23
N GLN A 19 22.49 -23.29 -17.22
CA GLN A 19 21.15 -23.07 -17.75
C GLN A 19 20.07 -23.30 -16.69
N SER A 20 20.20 -24.35 -15.88
CA SER A 20 19.29 -24.60 -14.74
C SER A 20 19.36 -23.50 -13.67
N LEU A 21 20.56 -22.99 -13.37
CA LEU A 21 20.76 -21.87 -12.43
C LEU A 21 20.14 -20.57 -12.96
N VAL A 22 20.37 -20.26 -14.26
CA VAL A 22 19.75 -19.09 -14.90
C VAL A 22 18.24 -19.22 -14.93
N GLN A 23 17.70 -20.41 -15.17
CA GLN A 23 16.27 -20.65 -15.15
C GLN A 23 15.68 -20.51 -13.74
N ALA A 24 16.36 -21.03 -12.70
CA ALA A 24 15.96 -20.88 -11.31
C ALA A 24 16.01 -19.41 -10.83
N LEU A 25 17.04 -18.65 -11.24
CA LEU A 25 17.17 -17.23 -10.92
C LEU A 25 16.20 -16.35 -11.73
N SER A 26 15.87 -16.74 -12.97
CA SER A 26 14.88 -16.02 -13.78
C SER A 26 13.44 -16.28 -13.31
N VAL A 27 13.13 -17.45 -12.76
CA VAL A 27 11.85 -17.74 -12.08
C VAL A 27 11.72 -16.91 -10.79
N GLY A 28 12.81 -16.65 -10.07
CA GLY A 28 12.83 -15.76 -8.90
C GLY A 28 12.69 -14.26 -9.24
N ASN A 29 12.96 -13.86 -10.49
CA ASN A 29 12.83 -12.47 -10.98
C ASN A 29 11.61 -12.24 -11.88
N GLN A 30 10.84 -13.26 -12.15
CA GLN A 30 9.45 -13.04 -12.54
C GLN A 30 8.71 -12.56 -11.28
N CYS A 31 8.77 -11.22 -11.04
CA CYS A 31 7.57 -10.56 -10.55
C CYS A 31 6.45 -11.16 -11.39
N GLU A 32 5.64 -12.04 -10.79
CA GLU A 32 4.44 -12.54 -11.42
C GLU A 32 3.77 -11.33 -12.03
N ALA A 33 3.79 -11.26 -13.35
CA ALA A 33 3.10 -10.21 -14.09
C ALA A 33 1.69 -10.29 -13.57
N ALA A 34 1.28 -9.27 -12.81
CA ALA A 34 0.04 -9.27 -12.05
C ALA A 34 -1.02 -9.91 -12.91
N VAL A 35 -1.46 -11.10 -12.52
CA VAL A 35 -2.45 -11.91 -13.24
C VAL A 35 -3.55 -10.96 -13.67
N PRO A 36 -3.88 -10.86 -14.95
CA PRO A 36 -4.81 -9.82 -15.42
C PRO A 36 -6.04 -9.87 -14.55
N ALA A 37 -6.48 -8.71 -14.04
CA ALA A 37 -7.64 -8.61 -13.16
C ALA A 37 -8.87 -9.36 -13.72
N SER A 38 -8.96 -9.54 -15.03
CA SER A 38 -9.95 -10.38 -15.72
C SER A 38 -9.81 -11.87 -15.39
N SER A 39 -8.61 -12.42 -15.25
CA SER A 39 -8.45 -13.86 -14.96
C SER A 39 -8.64 -14.18 -13.47
N ARG A 40 -8.31 -13.25 -12.56
CA ARG A 40 -8.66 -13.40 -11.13
C ARG A 40 -10.15 -13.21 -10.88
N LEU A 41 -10.83 -12.37 -11.66
CA LEU A 41 -12.27 -12.14 -11.53
C LEU A 41 -13.10 -13.26 -12.16
N SER A 42 -12.70 -13.83 -13.30
CA SER A 42 -13.32 -15.05 -13.80
C SER A 42 -13.10 -16.21 -12.82
N SER A 43 -11.91 -16.34 -12.20
CA SER A 43 -11.67 -17.34 -11.18
C SER A 43 -12.41 -17.08 -9.85
N LEU A 44 -12.78 -15.84 -9.54
CA LEU A 44 -13.61 -15.52 -8.36
C LEU A 44 -15.08 -15.86 -8.60
N LEU A 45 -15.62 -15.63 -9.80
CA LEU A 45 -16.95 -16.10 -10.17
C LEU A 45 -17.01 -17.63 -10.29
N GLU A 46 -15.96 -18.26 -10.82
CA GLU A 46 -15.82 -19.71 -10.83
C GLU A 46 -15.62 -20.30 -9.42
N LYS A 47 -14.91 -19.61 -8.52
CA LYS A 47 -14.71 -20.05 -7.13
C LYS A 47 -15.88 -19.74 -6.21
N GLN A 48 -16.61 -18.63 -6.42
CA GLN A 48 -17.76 -18.29 -5.58
C GLN A 48 -19.07 -18.87 -6.11
N GLY A 49 -19.21 -19.10 -7.42
CA GLY A 49 -20.37 -19.76 -8.04
C GLY A 49 -21.74 -19.23 -7.62
N CYS A 50 -21.81 -17.99 -7.08
CA CYS A 50 -23.01 -17.46 -6.46
C CYS A 50 -23.31 -16.02 -6.87
N CYS A 51 -24.57 -15.64 -6.73
CA CYS A 51 -25.04 -14.28 -6.99
C CYS A 51 -24.45 -13.30 -5.95
N PRO A 52 -23.77 -12.20 -6.34
CA PRO A 52 -23.19 -11.23 -5.41
C PRO A 52 -24.24 -10.42 -4.62
N HIS A 53 -25.53 -10.55 -4.93
CA HIS A 53 -26.60 -9.83 -4.25
C HIS A 53 -27.28 -10.64 -3.14
N CYS A 54 -27.42 -11.96 -3.32
CA CYS A 54 -28.15 -12.81 -2.38
C CYS A 54 -27.44 -14.12 -2.02
N GLY A 55 -26.25 -14.39 -2.60
CA GLY A 55 -25.54 -15.64 -2.39
C GLY A 55 -26.12 -16.86 -3.10
N GLY A 56 -27.25 -16.74 -3.83
CA GLY A 56 -27.89 -17.85 -4.51
C GLY A 56 -27.02 -18.39 -5.66
N THR A 57 -27.04 -19.72 -5.85
CA THR A 57 -26.22 -20.38 -6.87
C THR A 57 -26.94 -20.57 -8.20
N ARG A 58 -28.27 -20.34 -8.25
CA ARG A 58 -29.08 -20.49 -9.43
C ARG A 58 -29.11 -19.20 -10.25
N TYR A 59 -28.31 -19.13 -11.32
CA TYR A 59 -28.30 -18.00 -12.25
C TYR A 59 -28.07 -18.50 -13.69
N TYR A 60 -28.37 -17.63 -14.67
CA TYR A 60 -28.21 -17.95 -16.10
C TYR A 60 -27.64 -16.75 -16.86
N ARG A 61 -27.08 -16.96 -18.03
CA ARG A 61 -26.58 -15.91 -18.92
C ARG A 61 -27.75 -15.06 -19.42
N PHE A 62 -27.63 -13.75 -19.28
CA PHE A 62 -28.66 -12.78 -19.60
C PHE A 62 -28.12 -11.65 -20.50
N GLY A 63 -27.72 -12.02 -21.73
CA GLY A 63 -27.18 -11.07 -22.69
C GLY A 63 -25.82 -10.49 -22.32
N LYS A 64 -25.38 -9.48 -23.07
CA LYS A 64 -24.13 -8.75 -22.86
C LYS A 64 -24.40 -7.28 -22.63
N ASP A 65 -23.52 -6.61 -21.85
CA ASP A 65 -23.52 -5.17 -21.62
C ASP A 65 -22.12 -4.64 -21.95
N HIS A 66 -22.02 -3.82 -23.00
CA HIS A 66 -20.75 -3.30 -23.51
C HIS A 66 -19.63 -4.37 -23.62
N GLY A 67 -20.00 -5.52 -24.22
CA GLY A 67 -19.07 -6.66 -24.41
C GLY A 67 -18.89 -7.57 -23.18
N THR A 68 -19.37 -7.17 -21.99
CA THR A 68 -19.29 -7.96 -20.77
C THR A 68 -20.50 -8.87 -20.62
N GLN A 69 -20.30 -10.16 -20.30
CA GLN A 69 -21.40 -11.09 -20.05
C GLN A 69 -22.19 -10.68 -18.80
N ARG A 70 -23.52 -10.53 -18.95
CA ARG A 70 -24.44 -10.37 -17.82
C ARG A 70 -25.03 -11.71 -17.43
N PHE A 71 -25.33 -11.83 -16.16
CA PHE A 71 -26.07 -12.96 -15.57
C PHE A 71 -27.31 -12.45 -14.86
N LYS A 72 -28.35 -13.28 -14.76
CA LYS A 72 -29.55 -13.00 -13.98
C LYS A 72 -29.74 -14.10 -12.95
N CYS A 73 -29.89 -13.72 -11.69
CA CYS A 73 -30.16 -14.65 -10.61
C CYS A 73 -31.63 -15.07 -10.64
N LYS A 74 -31.88 -16.38 -10.48
CA LYS A 74 -33.26 -16.93 -10.42
C LYS A 74 -33.90 -16.69 -9.05
N ASP A 75 -33.07 -16.55 -7.99
CA ASP A 75 -33.56 -16.42 -6.61
C ASP A 75 -33.96 -14.98 -6.28
N CYS A 76 -33.17 -13.99 -6.63
CA CYS A 76 -33.44 -12.58 -6.34
C CYS A 76 -33.83 -11.73 -7.56
N GLY A 77 -33.81 -12.29 -8.76
CA GLY A 77 -34.18 -11.60 -10.02
C GLY A 77 -33.20 -10.53 -10.49
N ARG A 78 -32.16 -10.19 -9.70
CA ARG A 78 -31.20 -9.14 -10.02
C ARG A 78 -30.20 -9.61 -11.06
N THR A 79 -29.75 -8.66 -11.89
CA THR A 79 -28.68 -8.90 -12.85
C THR A 79 -27.33 -8.51 -12.27
N PHE A 80 -26.28 -9.22 -12.68
CA PHE A 80 -24.92 -8.96 -12.28
C PHE A 80 -23.93 -9.31 -13.40
N THR A 81 -22.72 -8.82 -13.28
CA THR A 81 -21.57 -9.11 -14.15
C THR A 81 -20.40 -9.56 -13.29
N GLU A 82 -19.32 -10.02 -13.88
CA GLU A 82 -18.04 -10.31 -13.20
C GLU A 82 -17.49 -9.11 -12.40
N TYR A 83 -17.89 -7.88 -12.75
CA TYR A 83 -17.45 -6.64 -12.08
C TYR A 83 -18.37 -6.22 -10.94
N THR A 84 -19.53 -6.86 -10.75
CA THR A 84 -20.50 -6.47 -9.71
C THR A 84 -19.89 -6.65 -8.32
N GLY A 85 -19.98 -5.62 -7.48
CA GLY A 85 -19.36 -5.59 -6.16
C GLY A 85 -17.86 -5.24 -6.16
N THR A 86 -17.23 -5.11 -7.33
CA THR A 86 -15.83 -4.69 -7.44
C THR A 86 -15.69 -3.18 -7.71
N TRP A 87 -14.50 -2.64 -7.48
CA TRP A 87 -14.20 -1.24 -7.80
C TRP A 87 -14.32 -0.91 -9.30
N GLN A 88 -14.30 -1.92 -10.17
CA GLN A 88 -14.44 -1.79 -11.63
C GLN A 88 -15.89 -1.72 -12.11
N GLN A 89 -16.88 -1.96 -11.23
CA GLN A 89 -18.29 -2.14 -11.60
C GLN A 89 -18.86 -1.03 -12.50
N LYS A 90 -18.50 0.22 -12.26
CA LYS A 90 -19.03 1.39 -13.01
C LYS A 90 -17.99 2.04 -13.91
N LEU A 91 -16.97 1.31 -14.36
CA LEU A 91 -15.98 1.84 -15.28
C LEU A 91 -16.44 1.63 -16.74
N HIS A 92 -16.45 2.72 -17.53
CA HIS A 92 -16.80 2.64 -18.96
C HIS A 92 -15.62 2.12 -19.80
N LYS A 93 -14.38 2.52 -19.50
CA LYS A 93 -13.17 2.16 -20.27
C LYS A 93 -12.33 1.08 -19.57
N LYS A 94 -12.94 -0.06 -19.24
CA LYS A 94 -12.28 -1.14 -18.48
C LYS A 94 -10.99 -1.66 -19.13
N GLY A 95 -10.92 -1.67 -20.46
CA GLY A 95 -9.72 -2.10 -21.20
C GLY A 95 -8.47 -1.27 -20.90
N LEU A 96 -8.62 -0.02 -20.44
CA LEU A 96 -7.50 0.85 -20.09
C LEU A 96 -6.97 0.64 -18.66
N VAL A 97 -7.65 -0.15 -17.83
CA VAL A 97 -7.30 -0.34 -16.41
C VAL A 97 -5.90 -0.91 -16.25
N LYS A 98 -5.52 -1.88 -17.07
CA LYS A 98 -4.19 -2.50 -17.03
C LYS A 98 -3.07 -1.48 -17.31
N ALA A 99 -3.25 -0.68 -18.36
CA ALA A 99 -2.32 0.39 -18.72
C ALA A 99 -2.29 1.49 -17.64
N TYR A 100 -3.45 1.80 -17.04
CA TYR A 100 -3.53 2.74 -15.93
C TYR A 100 -2.73 2.30 -14.71
N ILE A 101 -2.89 1.04 -14.27
CA ILE A 101 -2.16 0.47 -13.14
C ILE A 101 -0.65 0.47 -13.41
N ARG A 102 -0.23 0.13 -14.63
CA ARG A 102 1.18 0.18 -15.03
C ARG A 102 1.75 1.61 -14.90
N LEU A 103 1.08 2.61 -15.48
CA LEU A 103 1.51 4.01 -15.37
C LEU A 103 1.51 4.52 -13.93
N MET A 104 0.57 4.04 -13.11
CA MET A 104 0.52 4.35 -11.68
C MET A 104 1.70 3.72 -10.92
N SER A 105 2.08 2.48 -11.22
CA SER A 105 3.26 1.83 -10.61
C SER A 105 4.58 2.48 -11.06
N GLU A 106 4.63 3.03 -12.26
CA GLU A 106 5.73 3.87 -12.76
C GLU A 106 5.75 5.28 -12.13
N GLN A 107 4.90 5.56 -11.14
CA GLN A 107 4.80 6.83 -10.44
C GLN A 107 4.49 8.04 -11.35
N LYS A 108 3.78 7.83 -12.46
CA LYS A 108 3.38 8.92 -13.35
C LYS A 108 2.34 9.82 -12.67
N SER A 109 2.44 11.14 -12.91
CA SER A 109 1.45 12.10 -12.45
C SER A 109 0.09 11.89 -13.15
N LEU A 110 -1.00 12.39 -12.57
CA LEU A 110 -2.33 12.30 -13.19
C LEU A 110 -2.39 12.94 -14.56
N ASP A 111 -1.68 14.08 -14.76
CA ASP A 111 -1.63 14.75 -16.05
C ASP A 111 -0.97 13.86 -17.11
N ARG A 112 0.14 13.19 -16.77
CA ARG A 112 0.80 12.25 -17.67
C ARG A 112 -0.05 11.03 -17.96
N ILE A 113 -0.74 10.48 -16.95
CA ILE A 113 -1.65 9.33 -17.12
C ILE A 113 -2.85 9.73 -17.99
N SER A 114 -3.45 10.90 -17.74
CA SER A 114 -4.61 11.36 -18.49
C SER A 114 -4.26 11.60 -19.96
N ALA A 115 -3.10 12.19 -20.25
CA ALA A 115 -2.60 12.38 -21.59
C ALA A 115 -2.30 11.05 -22.30
N ALA A 116 -1.57 10.12 -21.63
CA ALA A 116 -1.18 8.84 -22.22
C ALA A 116 -2.37 7.91 -22.52
N LEU A 117 -3.44 7.99 -21.74
CA LEU A 117 -4.63 7.12 -21.90
C LEU A 117 -5.81 7.83 -22.56
N HIS A 118 -5.65 9.07 -22.98
CA HIS A 118 -6.72 9.92 -23.55
C HIS A 118 -8.00 9.89 -22.69
N ILE A 119 -7.85 10.07 -21.37
CA ILE A 119 -8.95 10.16 -20.40
C ILE A 119 -8.91 11.52 -19.72
N ASN A 120 -10.06 11.96 -19.20
CA ASN A 120 -10.12 13.20 -18.43
C ASN A 120 -9.31 13.05 -17.11
N LYS A 121 -8.65 14.12 -16.68
CA LYS A 121 -7.88 14.15 -15.42
C LYS A 121 -8.73 13.77 -14.20
N LYS A 122 -10.02 14.19 -14.17
CA LYS A 122 -10.97 13.78 -13.13
C LYS A 122 -11.17 12.26 -13.13
N THR A 123 -11.31 11.64 -14.30
CA THR A 123 -11.43 10.18 -14.45
C THR A 123 -10.16 9.48 -13.93
N ALA A 124 -8.97 9.99 -14.30
CA ALA A 124 -7.71 9.46 -13.80
C ALA A 124 -7.63 9.58 -12.28
N PHE A 125 -8.06 10.69 -11.70
CA PHE A 125 -8.14 10.89 -10.24
C PHE A 125 -9.08 9.88 -9.58
N ASP A 126 -10.31 9.75 -10.08
CA ASP A 126 -11.31 8.84 -9.51
C ASP A 126 -10.85 7.38 -9.58
N TRP A 127 -10.18 6.98 -10.67
CA TRP A 127 -9.63 5.63 -10.81
C TRP A 127 -8.52 5.37 -9.81
N ARG A 128 -7.59 6.32 -9.61
CA ARG A 128 -6.54 6.19 -8.60
C ARG A 128 -7.11 5.93 -7.21
N HIS A 129 -8.12 6.71 -6.83
CA HIS A 129 -8.76 6.55 -5.52
C HIS A 129 -9.53 5.23 -5.38
N LYS A 130 -10.19 4.76 -6.45
CA LYS A 130 -10.85 3.45 -6.44
C LYS A 130 -9.84 2.31 -6.29
N ILE A 131 -8.72 2.36 -7.02
CA ILE A 131 -7.64 1.36 -6.91
C ILE A 131 -7.05 1.37 -5.50
N LEU A 132 -6.67 2.53 -4.97
CA LEU A 132 -6.11 2.64 -3.63
C LEU A 132 -7.08 2.12 -2.54
N ARG A 133 -8.38 2.38 -2.69
CA ARG A 133 -9.38 1.83 -1.77
C ARG A 133 -9.48 0.31 -1.85
N SER A 134 -9.33 -0.28 -3.05
CA SER A 134 -9.42 -1.74 -3.20
C SER A 134 -8.22 -2.47 -2.60
N LEU A 135 -7.06 -1.82 -2.49
CA LEU A 135 -5.87 -2.41 -1.87
C LEU A 135 -6.00 -2.54 -0.34
N LYS A 136 -6.95 -1.84 0.28
CA LYS A 136 -7.19 -1.93 1.73
C LYS A 136 -7.76 -3.27 2.20
N GLN A 137 -8.35 -4.04 1.33
CA GLN A 137 -9.08 -5.27 1.71
C GLN A 137 -8.19 -6.46 2.07
N ASP A 138 -6.87 -6.35 1.89
CA ASP A 138 -5.90 -7.35 2.35
C ASP A 138 -5.51 -7.10 3.82
N GLU A 139 -6.47 -7.28 4.74
CA GLU A 139 -6.25 -7.23 6.19
C GLU A 139 -5.63 -8.54 6.69
N GLY A 140 -4.35 -8.75 6.44
CA GLY A 140 -3.73 -10.02 6.80
C GLY A 140 -2.24 -9.98 7.06
N SER A 141 -1.65 -8.81 7.32
CA SER A 141 -0.23 -8.75 7.69
C SER A 141 -0.02 -9.40 9.06
N SER A 142 0.47 -10.62 9.07
CA SER A 142 0.92 -11.29 10.29
C SER A 142 2.41 -11.03 10.47
N PHE A 143 2.75 -9.92 11.10
CA PHE A 143 4.13 -9.61 11.41
C PHE A 143 4.81 -10.72 12.20
N SER A 144 6.09 -10.99 11.92
CA SER A 144 6.83 -12.03 12.62
C SER A 144 8.33 -11.71 12.71
N GLY A 145 8.98 -12.24 13.76
CA GLY A 145 10.42 -12.05 13.94
C GLY A 145 10.79 -10.60 14.23
N ILE A 146 11.72 -10.02 13.46
CA ILE A 146 12.16 -8.63 13.63
C ILE A 146 11.22 -7.71 12.86
N THR A 147 10.50 -6.86 13.61
CA THR A 147 9.56 -5.88 13.08
C THR A 147 10.07 -4.46 13.36
N GLU A 148 10.13 -3.64 12.33
CA GLU A 148 10.50 -2.24 12.41
C GLU A 148 9.24 -1.38 12.43
N SER A 149 9.18 -0.36 13.28
CA SER A 149 8.08 0.61 13.28
C SER A 149 8.61 2.01 13.56
N ASP A 150 8.14 2.97 12.78
CA ASP A 150 8.50 4.37 12.93
C ASP A 150 7.40 5.25 12.32
N GLU A 151 7.33 6.52 12.74
CA GLU A 151 6.35 7.45 12.23
C GLU A 151 6.94 8.42 11.21
N THR A 152 6.11 8.79 10.24
CA THR A 152 6.42 9.86 9.30
C THR A 152 5.33 10.91 9.28
N PHE A 153 5.73 12.16 9.01
CA PHE A 153 4.86 13.32 9.11
C PHE A 153 4.65 13.98 7.74
N PHE A 154 3.41 14.37 7.49
CA PHE A 154 3.01 15.12 6.30
C PHE A 154 2.32 16.40 6.70
N ASP A 155 2.63 17.49 6.01
CA ASP A 155 1.96 18.77 6.27
C ASP A 155 0.48 18.69 5.89
N LYS A 156 -0.39 19.14 6.79
CA LYS A 156 -1.81 19.27 6.51
C LYS A 156 -2.03 20.28 5.38
N SER A 157 -2.69 19.84 4.32
CA SER A 157 -3.04 20.68 3.19
C SER A 157 -4.49 21.14 3.30
N ASP A 158 -4.71 22.45 3.29
CA ASP A 158 -6.03 23.09 3.20
C ASP A 158 -6.32 23.60 1.79
N LYS A 159 -5.63 23.09 0.77
CA LYS A 159 -5.84 23.45 -0.63
C LYS A 159 -7.30 23.16 -1.03
N GLY A 160 -7.95 24.14 -1.62
CA GLY A 160 -9.39 24.09 -1.98
C GLY A 160 -10.35 24.43 -0.83
N CYS A 161 -9.86 24.77 0.38
CA CYS A 161 -10.67 25.31 1.44
C CYS A 161 -10.92 26.82 1.20
N ARG A 162 -12.19 27.24 1.12
CA ARG A 162 -12.54 28.66 0.91
C ARG A 162 -12.36 29.51 2.18
N HIS A 163 -12.51 28.89 3.34
CA HIS A 163 -12.39 29.57 4.65
C HIS A 163 -11.23 28.95 5.43
N LEU A 164 -10.04 29.55 5.31
CA LEU A 164 -8.87 29.13 6.07
C LEU A 164 -8.93 29.72 7.48
N LYS A 165 -8.73 28.89 8.49
CA LYS A 165 -8.58 29.33 9.89
C LYS A 165 -7.19 29.88 10.20
N ARG A 166 -6.26 29.86 9.25
CA ARG A 166 -4.89 30.33 9.34
C ARG A 166 -4.49 31.17 8.11
N LYS A 167 -3.42 31.93 8.20
CA LYS A 167 -2.87 32.64 7.03
C LYS A 167 -2.50 31.66 5.91
N PRO A 168 -2.78 31.98 4.64
CA PRO A 168 -2.36 31.18 3.50
C PRO A 168 -0.85 30.95 3.51
N ARG A 169 -0.39 29.75 3.23
CA ARG A 169 1.04 29.46 3.04
C ARG A 169 1.46 29.89 1.63
N LYS A 170 2.70 30.38 1.49
CA LYS A 170 3.32 30.50 0.16
C LYS A 170 3.45 29.13 -0.48
N ARG A 171 3.34 29.05 -1.81
CA ARG A 171 3.50 27.80 -2.56
C ARG A 171 4.91 27.21 -2.26
N GLY A 172 4.94 25.95 -1.79
CA GLY A 172 6.18 25.28 -1.40
C GLY A 172 6.71 25.67 0.00
N GLY A 173 6.02 26.56 0.75
CA GLY A 173 6.39 26.93 2.11
C GLY A 173 6.07 25.81 3.11
N GLU A 174 6.97 25.64 4.09
CA GLU A 174 6.78 24.71 5.20
C GLU A 174 5.70 25.16 6.18
N SER A 175 5.24 24.25 7.04
CA SER A 175 4.34 24.60 8.13
C SER A 175 5.04 25.52 9.15
N ASN A 176 4.35 26.57 9.62
CA ASN A 176 4.91 27.62 10.49
C ASN A 176 5.26 27.14 11.92
N GLY A 177 5.18 25.85 12.23
CA GLY A 177 5.47 25.31 13.55
C GLY A 177 6.81 24.57 13.58
N LYS A 178 7.69 24.94 14.53
CA LYS A 178 8.88 24.13 14.85
C LYS A 178 8.41 22.78 15.45
N GLY A 179 8.96 21.67 14.96
CA GLY A 179 8.69 20.33 15.47
C GLY A 179 7.36 19.73 15.00
N ILE A 180 6.82 18.78 15.78
CA ILE A 180 5.61 18.03 15.49
C ILE A 180 4.40 18.82 16.03
N SER A 181 3.74 19.57 15.15
CA SER A 181 2.54 20.34 15.45
C SER A 181 1.26 19.58 15.07
N LYS A 182 0.10 20.03 15.60
CA LYS A 182 -1.23 19.52 15.21
C LYS A 182 -1.57 19.73 13.72
N ASP A 183 -0.75 20.46 12.99
CA ASP A 183 -0.85 20.64 11.54
C ASP A 183 -0.13 19.55 10.71
N LYS A 184 0.50 18.58 11.38
CA LYS A 184 1.17 17.47 10.72
C LYS A 184 0.33 16.20 10.86
N ALA A 185 -0.01 15.60 9.72
CA ALA A 185 -0.63 14.28 9.65
C ALA A 185 0.43 13.22 9.96
N THR A 186 0.13 12.36 10.93
CA THR A 186 1.04 11.30 11.39
C THR A 186 0.65 9.98 10.76
N VAL A 187 1.61 9.32 10.14
CA VAL A 187 1.45 7.99 9.56
C VAL A 187 2.46 7.06 10.20
N ILE A 188 2.00 5.99 10.84
CA ILE A 188 2.85 4.90 11.31
C ILE A 188 3.11 3.96 10.13
N VAL A 189 4.36 3.59 9.96
CA VAL A 189 4.78 2.55 9.03
C VAL A 189 5.42 1.44 9.82
N THR A 190 4.90 0.23 9.67
CA THR A 190 5.41 -0.97 10.32
C THR A 190 5.73 -2.00 9.23
N ALA A 191 6.92 -2.58 9.29
CA ALA A 191 7.36 -3.60 8.34
C ALA A 191 8.19 -4.67 9.06
N ASP A 192 8.06 -5.91 8.62
CA ASP A 192 8.92 -7.00 9.08
C ASP A 192 9.97 -7.40 8.04
N ARG A 193 10.78 -8.39 8.35
CA ARG A 193 11.83 -8.90 7.46
C ARG A 193 11.30 -9.82 6.34
N LYS A 194 10.02 -10.20 6.38
CA LYS A 194 9.35 -11.00 5.35
C LYS A 194 8.61 -10.15 4.32
N ASN A 195 8.74 -8.81 4.39
CA ASN A 195 8.05 -7.82 3.57
C ASN A 195 6.56 -7.63 3.89
N ASP A 196 6.08 -8.10 5.05
CA ASP A 196 4.78 -7.66 5.53
C ASP A 196 4.86 -6.18 5.91
N LEU A 197 3.88 -5.41 5.46
CA LEU A 197 3.86 -3.96 5.57
C LEU A 197 2.50 -3.47 6.02
N ASN A 198 2.49 -2.59 7.01
CA ASN A 198 1.32 -1.81 7.39
C ASN A 198 1.64 -0.31 7.39
N MET A 199 0.71 0.50 6.87
CA MET A 199 0.79 1.95 6.88
C MET A 199 -0.53 2.51 7.38
N THR A 200 -0.55 3.07 8.57
CA THR A 200 -1.79 3.57 9.20
C THR A 200 -1.70 5.06 9.47
N PHE A 201 -2.72 5.81 9.06
CA PHE A 201 -2.89 7.20 9.45
C PHE A 201 -3.46 7.26 10.88
N CYS A 202 -2.73 7.87 11.81
CA CYS A 202 -3.08 7.89 13.23
C CYS A 202 -3.70 9.21 13.69
N GLY A 203 -3.76 10.22 12.83
CA GLY A 203 -4.29 11.51 13.23
C GLY A 203 -3.33 12.67 12.94
N TYR A 204 -3.39 13.70 13.75
CA TYR A 204 -2.57 14.90 13.60
C TYR A 204 -1.78 15.20 14.87
N GLY A 205 -0.48 15.45 14.71
CA GLY A 205 0.40 15.80 15.80
C GLY A 205 1.23 14.64 16.31
N ARG A 206 1.58 14.67 17.59
CA ARG A 206 2.43 13.63 18.21
C ARG A 206 1.67 12.33 18.42
N LEU A 207 2.37 11.24 18.20
CA LEU A 207 1.86 9.89 18.35
C LEU A 207 1.62 9.54 19.82
N THR A 208 0.50 8.88 20.10
CA THR A 208 0.13 8.33 21.40
C THR A 208 0.24 6.80 21.42
N LYS A 209 0.34 6.20 22.61
CA LYS A 209 0.34 4.74 22.77
C LYS A 209 -0.97 4.12 22.26
N ALA A 210 -2.11 4.77 22.47
CA ALA A 210 -3.41 4.31 22.00
C ALA A 210 -3.44 4.19 20.46
N GLU A 211 -2.91 5.21 19.76
CA GLU A 211 -2.82 5.22 18.30
C GLU A 211 -1.89 4.12 17.75
N ILE A 212 -0.79 3.80 18.46
CA ILE A 212 0.06 2.66 18.09
C ILE A 212 -0.73 1.35 18.25
N THR A 213 -1.43 1.18 19.36
CA THR A 213 -2.22 -0.03 19.62
C THR A 213 -3.33 -0.20 18.58
N GLU A 214 -3.98 0.90 18.17
CA GLU A 214 -5.01 0.89 17.14
C GLU A 214 -4.41 0.63 15.75
N SER A 215 -3.21 1.18 15.44
CA SER A 215 -2.56 1.00 14.14
C SER A 215 -2.09 -0.44 13.91
N LEU A 216 -1.67 -1.11 14.96
CA LEU A 216 -1.29 -2.52 14.95
C LEU A 216 -2.52 -3.36 15.30
N HIS A 217 -3.56 -3.32 14.43
CA HIS A 217 -4.83 -4.07 14.60
C HIS A 217 -4.60 -5.55 14.92
N THR A 218 -3.60 -6.17 14.29
CA THR A 218 -3.11 -7.49 14.67
C THR A 218 -1.95 -7.29 15.65
N PRO A 219 -2.11 -7.66 16.92
CA PRO A 219 -1.01 -7.57 17.88
C PRO A 219 0.21 -8.32 17.36
N LEU A 220 1.38 -7.75 17.59
CA LEU A 220 2.63 -8.44 17.26
C LEU A 220 2.68 -9.75 18.05
N PRO A 221 2.96 -10.91 17.41
CA PRO A 221 3.02 -12.20 18.08
C PRO A 221 4.08 -12.20 19.18
N GLN A 222 3.90 -13.05 20.20
CA GLN A 222 4.94 -13.29 21.19
C GLN A 222 6.21 -13.82 20.50
N GLY A 223 7.37 -13.37 20.97
CA GLY A 223 8.66 -13.66 20.33
C GLY A 223 9.04 -12.72 19.19
N THR A 224 8.18 -11.76 18.84
CA THR A 224 8.54 -10.67 17.92
C THR A 224 9.44 -9.68 18.63
N VAL A 225 10.45 -9.16 17.92
CA VAL A 225 11.32 -8.08 18.39
C VAL A 225 10.91 -6.79 17.67
N LEU A 226 10.44 -5.80 18.42
CA LEU A 226 10.10 -4.49 17.87
C LEU A 226 11.32 -3.56 17.84
N CYS A 227 11.69 -3.05 16.69
CA CYS A 227 12.72 -2.03 16.51
C CYS A 227 12.06 -0.66 16.25
N SER A 228 12.40 0.36 17.05
CA SER A 228 11.96 1.75 16.82
C SER A 228 13.02 2.75 17.26
N ASP A 229 12.77 4.06 17.03
CA ASP A 229 13.63 5.16 17.47
C ASP A 229 13.65 5.36 18.99
N GLY A 230 12.79 4.67 19.74
CA GLY A 230 12.69 4.74 21.19
C GLY A 230 11.71 5.80 21.72
N HIS A 231 10.80 6.29 20.89
CA HIS A 231 9.70 7.13 21.37
C HIS A 231 8.91 6.44 22.48
N VAL A 232 8.49 7.22 23.51
CA VAL A 232 7.86 6.70 24.75
C VAL A 232 6.64 5.83 24.45
N SER A 233 5.86 6.17 23.41
CA SER A 233 4.66 5.43 23.03
C SER A 233 4.98 4.00 22.57
N TYR A 234 6.10 3.77 21.86
CA TYR A 234 6.54 2.41 21.48
C TYR A 234 6.99 1.59 22.69
N LYS A 235 7.70 2.25 23.65
CA LYS A 235 8.07 1.58 24.91
C LYS A 235 6.84 1.11 25.67
N GLY A 236 5.84 2.00 25.82
CA GLY A 236 4.59 1.66 26.50
C GLY A 236 3.83 0.54 25.81
N TYR A 237 3.77 0.53 24.47
CA TYR A 237 3.16 -0.56 23.71
C TYR A 237 3.89 -1.89 23.91
N ALA A 238 5.22 -1.90 23.79
CA ALA A 238 6.02 -3.10 23.93
C ALA A 238 5.92 -3.72 25.34
N MET A 239 5.89 -2.89 26.38
CA MET A 239 5.67 -3.34 27.76
C MET A 239 4.30 -3.99 27.94
N ASP A 240 3.23 -3.36 27.44
CA ASP A 240 1.87 -3.90 27.56
C ASP A 240 1.71 -5.24 26.83
N LYS A 241 2.35 -5.38 25.67
CA LYS A 241 2.29 -6.60 24.86
C LYS A 241 3.34 -7.64 25.23
N ARG A 242 4.24 -7.34 26.17
CA ARG A 242 5.35 -8.20 26.63
C ARG A 242 6.23 -8.69 25.49
N ILE A 243 6.57 -7.78 24.56
CA ILE A 243 7.46 -8.03 23.42
C ILE A 243 8.81 -7.36 23.64
N GLU A 244 9.87 -7.95 23.11
CA GLU A 244 11.21 -7.36 23.17
C GLU A 244 11.24 -6.06 22.35
N HIS A 245 11.75 -4.97 22.96
CA HIS A 245 11.88 -3.68 22.29
C HIS A 245 13.34 -3.28 22.14
N VAL A 246 13.80 -3.19 20.93
CA VAL A 246 15.16 -2.77 20.59
C VAL A 246 15.14 -1.33 20.11
N ILE A 247 15.69 -0.43 20.92
CA ILE A 247 15.76 1.01 20.62
C ILE A 247 16.98 1.29 19.76
N ILE A 248 16.76 1.95 18.63
CA ILE A 248 17.78 2.43 17.69
C ILE A 248 17.97 3.93 17.88
N ARG A 249 19.13 4.34 18.34
CA ARG A 249 19.46 5.74 18.65
C ARG A 249 20.18 6.38 17.46
N ALA A 250 19.44 6.63 16.39
CA ALA A 250 19.95 7.31 15.20
C ALA A 250 20.42 8.75 15.50
N ASP A 251 19.82 9.41 16.49
CA ASP A 251 20.21 10.72 17.03
C ASP A 251 21.65 10.73 17.58
N LEU A 252 22.16 9.58 18.04
CA LEU A 252 23.54 9.39 18.51
C LEU A 252 24.46 8.75 17.45
N GLY A 253 24.05 8.74 16.18
CA GLY A 253 24.80 8.11 15.09
C GLY A 253 24.76 6.57 15.12
N ARG A 254 23.96 5.97 16.00
CA ARG A 254 23.84 4.50 16.12
C ARG A 254 22.66 3.99 15.31
N HIS A 255 22.89 3.73 14.03
CA HIS A 255 21.85 3.28 13.09
C HIS A 255 21.58 1.77 13.11
N VAL A 256 22.50 0.98 13.69
CA VAL A 256 22.39 -0.48 13.79
C VAL A 256 22.79 -0.90 15.21
N LYS A 257 22.06 -1.86 15.79
CA LYS A 257 22.35 -2.47 17.09
C LYS A 257 22.53 -3.98 16.93
N ARG A 258 23.54 -4.56 17.61
CA ARG A 258 23.91 -5.99 17.53
C ARG A 258 24.11 -6.49 16.07
N GLY A 259 24.51 -5.63 15.13
CA GLY A 259 24.81 -5.96 13.74
C GLY A 259 23.59 -6.11 12.81
N PHE A 260 22.39 -6.33 13.32
CA PHE A 260 21.21 -6.64 12.50
C PHE A 260 19.90 -5.93 12.90
N PHE A 261 19.82 -5.34 14.09
CA PHE A 261 18.65 -4.54 14.46
C PHE A 261 18.80 -3.10 13.94
N HIS A 262 17.86 -2.64 13.15
CA HIS A 262 17.80 -1.30 12.59
C HIS A 262 16.37 -0.94 12.18
N ILE A 263 16.13 0.31 11.74
CA ILE A 263 14.86 0.81 11.19
C ILE A 263 15.01 1.30 9.74
N GLN A 264 16.00 0.79 9.01
CA GLN A 264 16.35 1.29 7.67
C GLN A 264 15.30 0.92 6.61
N HIS A 265 14.60 -0.24 6.76
CA HIS A 265 13.53 -0.61 5.84
C HIS A 265 12.37 0.38 5.95
N VAL A 266 11.92 0.69 7.17
CA VAL A 266 10.87 1.68 7.41
C VAL A 266 11.28 3.05 6.92
N ASN A 267 12.52 3.49 7.15
CA ASN A 267 13.04 4.76 6.62
C ASN A 267 13.04 4.80 5.09
N SER A 268 13.39 3.69 4.43
CA SER A 268 13.28 3.56 2.97
C SER A 268 11.84 3.69 2.49
N LEU A 269 10.90 3.04 3.20
CA LEU A 269 9.47 3.13 2.92
C LEU A 269 8.93 4.55 3.12
N HIS A 270 9.35 5.27 4.16
CA HIS A 270 9.05 6.69 4.36
C HIS A 270 9.47 7.54 3.16
N ASN A 271 10.70 7.36 2.69
CA ASN A 271 11.22 8.09 1.53
C ASN A 271 10.44 7.75 0.25
N ARG A 272 10.10 6.49 0.03
CA ARG A 272 9.28 6.06 -1.11
C ARG A 272 7.87 6.64 -1.05
N LEU A 273 7.23 6.62 0.14
CA LEU A 273 5.92 7.20 0.36
C LEU A 273 5.93 8.73 0.13
N LYS A 274 6.93 9.44 0.67
CA LYS A 274 7.10 10.87 0.47
C LYS A 274 7.33 11.22 -1.01
N LYS A 275 8.19 10.48 -1.70
CA LYS A 275 8.42 10.66 -3.15
C LYS A 275 7.15 10.40 -3.95
N TRP A 276 6.42 9.35 -3.62
CA TRP A 276 5.16 9.03 -4.29
C TRP A 276 4.11 10.11 -4.07
N LEU A 277 3.89 10.55 -2.84
CA LEU A 277 2.96 11.62 -2.52
C LEU A 277 3.34 12.95 -3.18
N ASN A 278 4.60 13.32 -3.19
CA ASN A 278 5.08 14.59 -3.76
C ASN A 278 5.21 14.53 -5.30
N GLY A 279 5.60 13.40 -5.86
CA GLY A 279 5.86 13.25 -7.29
C GLY A 279 4.62 12.92 -8.12
N THR A 280 3.67 12.18 -7.54
CA THR A 280 2.41 11.83 -8.22
C THR A 280 1.34 12.91 -8.05
N SER A 281 1.53 13.76 -7.07
CA SER A 281 0.58 14.78 -6.68
C SER A 281 0.97 16.15 -7.22
N GLY A 282 0.68 16.42 -8.50
CA GLY A 282 0.15 17.75 -8.81
C GLY A 282 -1.15 17.97 -7.99
N GLU A 283 -1.52 16.99 -7.17
CA GLU A 283 -2.70 16.94 -6.31
C GLU A 283 -2.38 17.42 -4.91
N SER A 284 -3.38 18.01 -4.32
CA SER A 284 -3.36 18.36 -2.90
C SER A 284 -3.08 17.12 -2.05
N PRO A 285 -2.07 17.11 -1.18
CA PRO A 285 -1.86 16.06 -0.19
C PRO A 285 -3.12 15.71 0.62
N ARG A 286 -4.08 16.63 0.67
CA ARG A 286 -5.37 16.46 1.37
C ARG A 286 -6.24 15.35 0.80
N SER A 287 -6.34 15.22 -0.53
CA SER A 287 -7.14 14.15 -1.15
C SER A 287 -6.49 12.80 -0.96
N THR A 288 -5.18 12.74 -1.07
CA THR A 288 -4.40 11.50 -0.94
C THR A 288 -4.29 11.06 0.52
N CYS A 289 -4.04 11.99 1.46
CA CYS A 289 -4.08 11.68 2.90
C CYS A 289 -5.49 11.28 3.35
N ARG A 290 -6.56 11.91 2.82
CA ARG A 290 -7.92 11.49 3.12
C ARG A 290 -8.23 10.09 2.60
N THR A 291 -7.72 9.72 1.42
CA THR A 291 -7.91 8.35 0.89
C THR A 291 -7.08 7.33 1.63
N ILE A 292 -5.86 7.68 2.03
CA ILE A 292 -5.07 6.90 2.97
C ILE A 292 -5.80 6.80 4.31
N SER A 293 -6.38 7.87 4.85
CA SER A 293 -7.09 7.87 6.12
C SER A 293 -8.47 7.22 6.08
N THR A 294 -9.26 7.39 5.00
CA THR A 294 -10.55 6.70 4.82
C THR A 294 -10.38 5.29 4.24
N GLY A 295 -9.23 5.02 3.66
CA GLY A 295 -8.78 3.71 3.25
C GLY A 295 -8.15 2.90 4.38
N LEU A 296 -7.87 3.50 5.54
CA LEU A 296 -7.18 2.94 6.70
C LEU A 296 -8.07 2.90 7.98
N ARG A 297 -9.40 2.99 7.82
CA ARG A 297 -10.39 2.71 8.88
C ARG A 297 -11.13 1.44 8.57
#